data_a2e4f21dda4cb629f56fab5c88e7daf2
#
_entry.id   a2e4f21dda4cb629f56fab5c88e7daf2
#
_cell.length_a   1.000
_cell.length_b   1.000
_cell.length_c   1.000
_cell.angle_alpha   90.00
_cell.angle_beta   90.00
_cell.angle_gamma   90.00
#
_symmetry.space_group_name_H-M   'P 1'
#
loop_
_entity.id
_entity.type
_entity.pdbx_description
1 polymer ?
#
loop_
_entity_poly.entity_id
_entity_poly.type
_entity_poly.pdbx_seq_one_letter_code
_entity_poly.pdbx_strand_id
1 'polypeptide(L)'
;MAHDPDRTVVAGEAFEFSDRHVRWLHILAGPALFFVSLALPFLGPTSARFGFGILFWMIYWWVTVPVDIKVTCLVPVLVAAAYPFMPIDKVVTAYADKEMLLIIGMSMMTAAWARWGFARRIGLHFLSRVGNNVQAQTVAWFWLCGVVSFVVANTPVGAIFAPVAVAALLYAGYQSFEQRYQSKAASNILIAVSWGAAVGGMTTPLGGGQAVVTLSFFEKYLKHEVYFFDWTIRMLPLSLLVMTAMSLMMYYFMRAEITEFKGSKDYYRRELAQMGRMSYEEKVISAAFLLVVGLAMLKPLYAQYVKGPNFAWLNFSPLFFVVAVLLFFWPAHTKKGENIISIPTLVQHFPVTILFIWPASVALGTILNETGVSNVFALWLQPFIAAGDVAAISAVTIGSNALSQVTSDTATAGVMMPLVIKAFSSWGGLEHGAVAFIWIAGASLSFSYATASATGAQGIVAGYGANLQRMFVYGIIGGVISIVITILYFWVTVAVLKLDFYLLPPSGG
;
A
#
# COMPACT_ATOMS: atom_id res chain seq x y z
N MET A 1 12.67 -34.55 -0.33
CA MET A 1 13.23 -33.37 -1.02
C MET A 1 13.66 -32.41 0.09
N ALA A 2 14.95 -32.13 0.20
CA ALA A 2 15.50 -31.29 1.26
C ALA A 2 15.02 -29.84 1.07
N HIS A 3 14.38 -29.30 2.07
CA HIS A 3 13.92 -27.91 2.12
C HIS A 3 15.14 -27.02 2.31
N ASP A 4 15.47 -26.21 1.32
CA ASP A 4 16.54 -25.20 1.38
C ASP A 4 16.05 -24.05 2.31
N PRO A 5 16.67 -23.84 3.48
CA PRO A 5 16.25 -22.79 4.42
C PRO A 5 16.57 -21.36 3.96
N ASP A 6 17.35 -21.19 2.88
CA ASP A 6 17.76 -19.89 2.32
C ASP A 6 16.85 -19.38 1.16
N ARG A 7 15.81 -20.09 0.79
CA ARG A 7 14.80 -19.53 -0.10
C ARG A 7 14.04 -18.45 0.64
N THR A 8 14.46 -17.22 0.48
CA THR A 8 13.61 -16.05 0.68
C THR A 8 12.40 -16.21 -0.23
N VAL A 9 11.24 -16.50 0.35
CA VAL A 9 9.95 -16.49 -0.38
C VAL A 9 9.75 -15.07 -0.88
N VAL A 10 10.07 -14.87 -2.16
CA VAL A 10 9.79 -13.61 -2.85
C VAL A 10 8.28 -13.53 -2.95
N ALA A 11 7.67 -12.56 -2.30
CA ALA A 11 6.25 -12.27 -2.42
C ALA A 11 5.92 -12.10 -3.91
N GLY A 12 5.20 -13.05 -4.49
CA GLY A 12 4.89 -13.07 -5.92
C GLY A 12 5.16 -14.39 -6.62
N GLU A 13 5.59 -15.44 -5.90
CA GLU A 13 5.57 -16.79 -6.47
C GLU A 13 4.10 -17.17 -6.74
N ALA A 14 3.80 -17.42 -8.02
CA ALA A 14 2.49 -17.89 -8.46
C ALA A 14 2.05 -19.06 -7.56
N PHE A 15 0.77 -19.08 -7.16
CA PHE A 15 0.16 -20.27 -6.56
C PHE A 15 0.62 -21.45 -7.43
N GLU A 16 1.34 -22.43 -6.84
CA GLU A 16 1.69 -23.65 -7.55
C GLU A 16 0.39 -24.36 -7.88
N PHE A 17 -0.11 -24.10 -9.10
CA PHE A 17 -1.18 -24.91 -9.64
C PHE A 17 -0.62 -26.33 -9.76
N SER A 18 -1.10 -27.22 -8.95
CA SER A 18 -0.74 -28.64 -8.92
C SER A 18 -0.96 -29.33 -10.29
N ASP A 19 -1.79 -28.74 -11.15
CA ASP A 19 -2.11 -29.24 -12.48
C ASP A 19 -1.80 -28.17 -13.53
N ARG A 20 -0.93 -28.53 -14.51
CA ARG A 20 -0.55 -27.69 -15.63
C ARG A 20 -1.75 -27.26 -16.49
N HIS A 21 -2.77 -28.11 -16.62
CA HIS A 21 -3.97 -27.81 -17.40
C HIS A 21 -4.83 -26.75 -16.71
N VAL A 22 -4.97 -26.80 -15.39
CA VAL A 22 -5.71 -25.79 -14.62
C VAL A 22 -5.06 -24.43 -14.77
N ARG A 23 -3.72 -24.36 -14.72
CA ARG A 23 -2.99 -23.10 -14.93
C ARG A 23 -3.26 -22.51 -16.32
N TRP A 24 -3.24 -23.33 -17.38
CA TRP A 24 -3.53 -22.85 -18.74
C TRP A 24 -4.97 -22.33 -18.89
N LEU A 25 -5.95 -22.96 -18.22
CA LEU A 25 -7.32 -22.45 -18.19
C LEU A 25 -7.39 -21.05 -17.57
N HIS A 26 -6.70 -20.80 -16.46
CA HIS A 26 -6.64 -19.47 -15.85
C HIS A 26 -5.89 -18.46 -16.72
N ILE A 27 -4.82 -18.85 -17.40
CA ILE A 27 -4.11 -17.98 -18.36
C ILE A 27 -5.05 -17.55 -19.49
N LEU A 28 -5.81 -18.47 -20.07
CA LEU A 28 -6.72 -18.18 -21.19
C LEU A 28 -8.00 -17.46 -20.75
N ALA A 29 -8.43 -17.64 -19.51
CA ALA A 29 -9.63 -16.99 -18.98
C ALA A 29 -9.51 -15.46 -18.95
N GLY A 30 -8.32 -14.90 -18.70
CA GLY A 30 -8.10 -13.46 -18.76
C GLY A 30 -8.43 -12.85 -20.12
N PRO A 31 -7.76 -13.25 -21.22
CA PRO A 31 -8.13 -12.82 -22.57
C PRO A 31 -9.58 -13.14 -22.92
N ALA A 32 -10.12 -14.28 -22.48
CA ALA A 32 -11.52 -14.64 -22.74
C ALA A 32 -12.49 -13.61 -22.12
N LEU A 33 -12.24 -13.16 -20.88
CA LEU A 33 -13.04 -12.11 -20.24
C LEU A 33 -12.98 -10.78 -21.02
N PHE A 34 -11.83 -10.46 -21.62
CA PHE A 34 -11.72 -9.30 -22.50
C PHE A 34 -12.67 -9.43 -23.70
N PHE A 35 -12.68 -10.56 -24.41
CA PHE A 35 -13.59 -10.76 -25.55
C PHE A 35 -15.06 -10.84 -25.13
N VAL A 36 -15.37 -11.45 -23.98
CA VAL A 36 -16.72 -11.48 -23.41
C VAL A 36 -17.22 -10.06 -23.15
N SER A 37 -16.39 -9.18 -22.60
CA SER A 37 -16.79 -7.79 -22.32
C SER A 37 -17.22 -7.04 -23.58
N LEU A 38 -16.61 -7.31 -24.72
CA LEU A 38 -16.97 -6.69 -26.00
C LEU A 38 -18.39 -7.08 -26.45
N ALA A 39 -18.87 -8.26 -26.05
CA ALA A 39 -20.20 -8.77 -26.38
C ALA A 39 -21.29 -8.27 -25.41
N LEU A 40 -20.96 -7.54 -24.34
CA LEU A 40 -21.90 -7.13 -23.30
C LEU A 40 -22.39 -5.66 -23.47
N PRO A 41 -23.57 -5.41 -24.07
CA PRO A 41 -24.04 -4.04 -24.38
C PRO A 41 -24.25 -3.16 -23.15
N PHE A 42 -24.59 -3.75 -22.00
CA PHE A 42 -24.84 -3.00 -20.76
C PHE A 42 -23.59 -2.31 -20.18
N LEU A 43 -22.40 -2.71 -20.63
CA LEU A 43 -21.14 -2.04 -20.30
C LEU A 43 -20.92 -0.73 -21.06
N GLY A 44 -21.88 -0.32 -21.89
CA GLY A 44 -21.85 0.97 -22.59
C GLY A 44 -21.33 0.87 -24.03
N PRO A 45 -20.81 1.97 -24.60
CA PRO A 45 -20.30 2.00 -25.98
C PRO A 45 -19.10 1.08 -26.16
N THR A 46 -18.78 0.72 -27.40
CA THR A 46 -17.71 -0.24 -27.74
C THR A 46 -16.35 0.14 -27.13
N SER A 47 -16.01 1.43 -27.10
CA SER A 47 -14.79 1.90 -26.45
C SER A 47 -14.77 1.58 -24.93
N ALA A 48 -15.89 1.79 -24.23
CA ALA A 48 -15.98 1.46 -22.80
C ALA A 48 -15.89 -0.06 -22.56
N ARG A 49 -16.54 -0.88 -23.41
CA ARG A 49 -16.42 -2.34 -23.33
C ARG A 49 -14.97 -2.81 -23.50
N PHE A 50 -14.20 -2.14 -24.35
CA PHE A 50 -12.78 -2.37 -24.50
C PHE A 50 -12.00 -2.11 -23.20
N GLY A 51 -12.25 -0.95 -22.57
CA GLY A 51 -11.65 -0.60 -21.28
C GLY A 51 -12.04 -1.57 -20.16
N PHE A 52 -13.32 -1.96 -20.08
CA PHE A 52 -13.79 -2.99 -19.14
C PHE A 52 -13.11 -4.35 -19.41
N GLY A 53 -12.88 -4.70 -20.67
CA GLY A 53 -12.20 -5.96 -21.02
C GLY A 53 -10.77 -6.00 -20.46
N ILE A 54 -9.99 -4.93 -20.63
CA ILE A 54 -8.65 -4.82 -20.04
C ILE A 54 -8.72 -4.91 -18.52
N LEU A 55 -9.67 -4.17 -17.91
CA LEU A 55 -9.89 -4.17 -16.47
C LEU A 55 -10.19 -5.57 -15.94
N PHE A 56 -11.15 -6.29 -16.53
CA PHE A 56 -11.53 -7.64 -16.09
C PHE A 56 -10.42 -8.66 -16.29
N TRP A 57 -9.67 -8.57 -17.39
CA TRP A 57 -8.48 -9.40 -17.61
C TRP A 57 -7.45 -9.19 -16.52
N MET A 58 -7.08 -7.94 -16.23
CA MET A 58 -6.08 -7.62 -15.22
C MET A 58 -6.55 -8.01 -13.81
N ILE A 59 -7.79 -7.69 -13.42
CA ILE A 59 -8.35 -8.08 -12.11
C ILE A 59 -8.31 -9.61 -11.98
N TYR A 60 -8.78 -10.33 -12.98
CA TYR A 60 -8.79 -11.79 -12.95
C TYR A 60 -7.40 -12.38 -12.73
N TRP A 61 -6.39 -11.88 -13.47
CA TRP A 61 -5.02 -12.35 -13.33
C TRP A 61 -4.36 -11.88 -12.02
N TRP A 62 -4.71 -10.72 -11.48
CA TRP A 62 -4.23 -10.29 -10.16
C TRP A 62 -4.81 -11.17 -9.04
N VAL A 63 -6.05 -11.63 -9.18
CA VAL A 63 -6.70 -12.49 -8.17
C VAL A 63 -6.21 -13.93 -8.25
N THR A 64 -6.16 -14.51 -9.46
CA THR A 64 -5.83 -15.93 -9.68
C THR A 64 -4.33 -16.20 -9.82
N VAL A 65 -3.52 -15.16 -10.06
CA VAL A 65 -2.05 -15.20 -10.23
C VAL A 65 -1.58 -16.36 -11.14
N PRO A 66 -2.17 -16.57 -12.32
CA PRO A 66 -1.76 -17.67 -13.22
C PRO A 66 -0.40 -17.41 -13.85
N VAL A 67 0.02 -16.14 -13.89
CA VAL A 67 1.33 -15.64 -14.31
C VAL A 67 1.87 -14.71 -13.24
N ASP A 68 3.17 -14.42 -13.27
CA ASP A 68 3.77 -13.44 -12.36
C ASP A 68 3.02 -12.09 -12.45
N ILE A 69 2.78 -11.46 -11.31
CA ILE A 69 2.07 -10.16 -11.22
C ILE A 69 2.70 -9.11 -12.14
N LYS A 70 4.03 -9.13 -12.30
CA LYS A 70 4.76 -8.22 -13.21
C LYS A 70 4.35 -8.41 -14.67
N VAL A 71 4.03 -9.65 -15.08
CA VAL A 71 3.54 -9.95 -16.44
C VAL A 71 2.12 -9.38 -16.62
N THR A 72 1.24 -9.55 -15.63
CA THR A 72 -0.11 -8.93 -15.66
C THR A 72 -0.02 -7.42 -15.82
N CYS A 73 0.96 -6.79 -15.22
CA CYS A 73 1.17 -5.35 -15.33
C CYS A 73 1.55 -4.87 -16.74
N LEU A 74 1.93 -5.75 -17.66
CA LEU A 74 2.23 -5.41 -19.05
C LEU A 74 0.99 -5.51 -19.96
N VAL A 75 -0.14 -6.01 -19.49
CA VAL A 75 -1.38 -6.15 -20.28
C VAL A 75 -1.82 -4.84 -20.94
N PRO A 76 -1.81 -3.66 -20.26
CA PRO A 76 -2.18 -2.39 -20.89
C PRO A 76 -1.33 -2.08 -22.13
N VAL A 77 -0.03 -2.28 -22.06
CA VAL A 77 0.89 -2.03 -23.19
C VAL A 77 0.72 -3.09 -24.26
N LEU A 78 0.57 -4.35 -23.88
CA LEU A 78 0.33 -5.46 -24.80
C LEU A 78 -0.91 -5.22 -25.66
N VAL A 79 -2.03 -4.85 -25.03
CA VAL A 79 -3.29 -4.61 -25.75
C VAL A 79 -3.19 -3.35 -26.61
N ALA A 80 -2.56 -2.27 -26.12
CA ALA A 80 -2.36 -1.05 -26.91
C ALA A 80 -1.43 -1.25 -28.11
N ALA A 81 -0.46 -2.15 -28.01
CA ALA A 81 0.43 -2.50 -29.11
C ALA A 81 -0.26 -3.42 -30.13
N ALA A 82 -1.12 -4.33 -29.67
CA ALA A 82 -1.82 -5.29 -30.53
C ALA A 82 -3.01 -4.68 -31.27
N TYR A 83 -3.66 -3.69 -30.67
CA TYR A 83 -4.86 -3.06 -31.23
C TYR A 83 -4.89 -1.55 -30.94
N PRO A 84 -4.99 -0.70 -31.96
CA PRO A 84 -4.88 0.76 -31.83
C PRO A 84 -6.18 1.41 -31.32
N PHE A 85 -6.66 1.03 -30.13
CA PHE A 85 -7.84 1.65 -29.51
C PHE A 85 -7.56 3.05 -28.94
N MET A 86 -6.28 3.35 -28.68
CA MET A 86 -5.77 4.66 -28.31
C MET A 86 -4.29 4.75 -28.71
N PRO A 87 -3.71 5.99 -28.80
CA PRO A 87 -2.28 6.14 -29.07
C PRO A 87 -1.44 5.44 -28.00
N ILE A 88 -0.55 4.54 -28.44
CA ILE A 88 0.32 3.78 -27.54
C ILE A 88 1.17 4.68 -26.64
N ASP A 89 1.58 5.85 -27.16
CA ASP A 89 2.38 6.83 -26.42
C ASP A 89 1.69 7.29 -25.11
N LYS A 90 0.36 7.43 -25.12
CA LYS A 90 -0.41 7.75 -23.91
C LYS A 90 -0.30 6.66 -22.86
N VAL A 91 -0.30 5.38 -23.26
CA VAL A 91 -0.16 4.24 -22.35
C VAL A 91 1.27 4.17 -21.84
N VAL A 92 2.26 4.26 -22.72
CA VAL A 92 3.67 4.18 -22.36
C VAL A 92 4.09 5.34 -21.46
N THR A 93 3.63 6.56 -21.74
CA THR A 93 3.91 7.74 -20.90
C THR A 93 3.40 7.55 -19.46
N ALA A 94 2.30 6.83 -19.26
CA ALA A 94 1.81 6.54 -17.93
C ALA A 94 2.77 5.62 -17.13
N TYR A 95 3.62 4.83 -17.80
CA TYR A 95 4.66 4.03 -17.15
C TYR A 95 5.89 4.85 -16.75
N ALA A 96 6.04 6.07 -17.23
CA ALA A 96 7.15 6.97 -16.94
C ALA A 96 6.71 8.23 -16.16
N ASP A 97 5.69 8.10 -15.32
CA ASP A 97 5.19 9.20 -14.49
C ASP A 97 6.26 9.65 -13.47
N LYS A 98 6.32 10.96 -13.19
CA LYS A 98 7.33 11.56 -12.27
C LYS A 98 7.26 11.01 -10.86
N GLU A 99 6.11 10.51 -10.41
CA GLU A 99 5.93 9.92 -9.09
C GLU A 99 6.70 8.59 -8.94
N MET A 100 7.18 8.00 -10.04
CA MET A 100 8.13 6.88 -9.99
C MET A 100 9.42 7.27 -9.26
N LEU A 101 9.85 8.52 -9.32
CA LEU A 101 11.04 9.00 -8.60
C LEU A 101 10.85 8.88 -7.09
N LEU A 102 9.65 9.18 -6.57
CA LEU A 102 9.33 8.99 -5.16
C LEU A 102 9.45 7.51 -4.76
N ILE A 103 8.80 6.63 -5.54
CA ILE A 103 8.80 5.19 -5.25
C ILE A 103 10.21 4.62 -5.27
N ILE A 104 11.02 5.00 -6.26
CA ILE A 104 12.41 4.54 -6.37
C ILE A 104 13.23 5.09 -5.20
N GLY A 105 13.20 6.39 -4.95
CA GLY A 105 13.97 7.03 -3.87
C GLY A 105 13.60 6.47 -2.49
N MET A 106 12.32 6.32 -2.21
CA MET A 106 11.83 5.76 -0.97
C MET A 106 12.26 4.28 -0.80
N SER A 107 12.17 3.49 -1.86
CA SER A 107 12.58 2.09 -1.84
C SER A 107 14.08 1.92 -1.62
N MET A 108 14.90 2.81 -2.20
CA MET A 108 16.35 2.87 -1.96
C MET A 108 16.67 3.16 -0.49
N MET A 109 16.01 4.16 0.10
CA MET A 109 16.21 4.51 1.52
C MET A 109 15.76 3.39 2.45
N THR A 110 14.64 2.74 2.15
CA THR A 110 14.13 1.61 2.91
C THR A 110 15.05 0.38 2.82
N ALA A 111 15.61 0.12 1.64
CA ALA A 111 16.62 -0.93 1.46
C ALA A 111 17.88 -0.68 2.33
N ALA A 112 18.29 0.58 2.46
CA ALA A 112 19.37 0.95 3.37
C ALA A 112 19.00 0.73 4.85
N TRP A 113 17.76 1.03 5.26
CA TRP A 113 17.26 0.72 6.61
C TRP A 113 17.30 -0.76 6.93
N ALA A 114 16.89 -1.60 5.96
CA ALA A 114 16.92 -3.05 6.11
C ALA A 114 18.36 -3.56 6.25
N ARG A 115 19.26 -3.11 5.36
CA ARG A 115 20.67 -3.52 5.34
C ARG A 115 21.40 -3.22 6.65
N TRP A 116 21.25 -2.00 7.18
CA TRP A 116 22.00 -1.54 8.35
C TRP A 116 21.29 -1.80 9.68
N GLY A 117 20.10 -2.44 9.64
CA GLY A 117 19.40 -2.92 10.82
C GLY A 117 18.65 -1.85 11.62
N PHE A 118 18.52 -0.61 11.13
CA PHE A 118 17.87 0.48 11.85
C PHE A 118 16.41 0.17 12.19
N ALA A 119 15.63 -0.34 11.23
CA ALA A 119 14.24 -0.72 11.48
C ALA A 119 14.12 -1.85 12.52
N ARG A 120 15.03 -2.87 12.47
CA ARG A 120 15.09 -3.93 13.47
C ARG A 120 15.36 -3.36 14.87
N ARG A 121 16.27 -2.39 15.01
CA ARG A 121 16.57 -1.71 16.27
C ARG A 121 15.32 -1.02 16.85
N ILE A 122 14.59 -0.26 16.02
CA ILE A 122 13.33 0.40 16.44
C ILE A 122 12.36 -0.65 16.98
N GLY A 123 12.15 -1.74 16.23
CA GLY A 123 11.27 -2.83 16.59
C GLY A 123 11.63 -3.48 17.92
N LEU A 124 12.89 -3.89 18.09
CA LEU A 124 13.37 -4.52 19.32
C LEU A 124 13.29 -3.57 20.53
N HIS A 125 13.57 -2.28 20.31
CA HIS A 125 13.48 -1.27 21.37
C HIS A 125 12.04 -1.10 21.87
N PHE A 126 11.07 -1.10 20.95
CA PHE A 126 9.66 -1.04 21.29
C PHE A 126 9.20 -2.32 22.00
N LEU A 127 9.46 -3.48 21.39
CA LEU A 127 8.99 -4.78 21.88
C LEU A 127 9.64 -5.19 23.21
N SER A 128 10.87 -4.77 23.50
CA SER A 128 11.55 -5.04 24.78
C SER A 128 10.85 -4.44 26.01
N ARG A 129 9.92 -3.49 25.79
CA ARG A 129 9.09 -2.88 26.84
C ARG A 129 7.76 -3.59 27.05
N VAL A 130 7.32 -4.39 26.08
CA VAL A 130 6.08 -5.16 26.14
C VAL A 130 6.29 -6.42 27.00
N GLY A 131 5.30 -6.79 27.78
CA GLY A 131 5.34 -8.03 28.57
C GLY A 131 5.18 -9.29 27.72
N ASN A 132 5.05 -10.44 28.40
CA ASN A 132 4.91 -11.74 27.73
C ASN A 132 3.47 -12.06 27.31
N ASN A 133 2.48 -11.26 27.69
CA ASN A 133 1.07 -11.50 27.35
C ASN A 133 0.85 -11.47 25.82
N VAL A 134 0.21 -12.51 25.27
CA VAL A 134 0.04 -12.70 23.83
C VAL A 134 -0.81 -11.61 23.21
N GLN A 135 -1.92 -11.21 23.83
CA GLN A 135 -2.79 -10.16 23.31
C GLN A 135 -2.08 -8.81 23.29
N ALA A 136 -1.35 -8.49 24.38
CA ALA A 136 -0.56 -7.27 24.46
C ALA A 136 0.54 -7.25 23.40
N GLN A 137 1.21 -8.38 23.14
CA GLN A 137 2.20 -8.48 22.07
C GLN A 137 1.57 -8.37 20.68
N THR A 138 0.41 -8.98 20.45
CA THR A 138 -0.31 -8.85 19.16
C THR A 138 -0.60 -7.38 18.87
N VAL A 139 -1.15 -6.65 19.84
CA VAL A 139 -1.41 -5.21 19.70
C VAL A 139 -0.11 -4.42 19.55
N ALA A 140 0.93 -4.77 20.28
CA ALA A 140 2.23 -4.10 20.16
C ALA A 140 2.86 -4.28 18.77
N TRP A 141 2.83 -5.48 18.21
CA TRP A 141 3.28 -5.73 16.84
C TRP A 141 2.47 -4.94 15.81
N PHE A 142 1.15 -4.88 15.99
CA PHE A 142 0.27 -4.08 15.15
C PHE A 142 0.64 -2.60 15.17
N TRP A 143 0.79 -1.99 16.36
CA TRP A 143 1.18 -0.59 16.50
C TRP A 143 2.59 -0.30 16.03
N LEU A 144 3.54 -1.19 16.32
CA LEU A 144 4.91 -1.05 15.81
C LEU A 144 4.94 -0.95 14.29
N CYS A 145 4.33 -1.94 13.62
CA CYS A 145 4.32 -1.97 12.16
C CYS A 145 3.49 -0.82 11.59
N GLY A 146 2.40 -0.43 12.27
CA GLY A 146 1.58 0.71 11.85
C GLY A 146 2.35 2.03 11.91
N VAL A 147 3.00 2.33 13.03
CA VAL A 147 3.77 3.58 13.19
C VAL A 147 4.98 3.62 12.24
N VAL A 148 5.68 2.51 12.06
CA VAL A 148 6.77 2.45 11.07
C VAL A 148 6.24 2.64 9.65
N SER A 149 5.04 2.12 9.37
CA SER A 149 4.41 2.28 8.06
C SER A 149 3.89 3.70 7.79
N PHE A 150 3.89 4.60 8.76
CA PHE A 150 3.65 6.03 8.46
C PHE A 150 4.72 6.59 7.51
N VAL A 151 5.92 6.05 7.57
CA VAL A 151 7.08 6.58 6.83
C VAL A 151 7.78 5.55 5.95
N VAL A 152 7.38 4.29 6.02
CA VAL A 152 7.90 3.18 5.22
C VAL A 152 6.73 2.45 4.60
N ALA A 153 6.80 2.15 3.31
CA ALA A 153 5.72 1.44 2.62
C ALA A 153 5.40 0.08 3.27
N ASN A 154 4.13 -0.30 3.24
CA ASN A 154 3.60 -1.48 3.92
C ASN A 154 4.33 -2.79 3.58
N THR A 155 4.66 -3.03 2.30
CA THR A 155 5.39 -4.24 1.88
C THR A 155 6.79 -4.34 2.48
N PRO A 156 7.67 -3.33 2.40
CA PRO A 156 8.94 -3.29 3.14
C PRO A 156 8.79 -3.47 4.65
N VAL A 157 7.77 -2.89 5.29
CA VAL A 157 7.50 -3.12 6.72
C VAL A 157 7.27 -4.60 6.99
N GLY A 158 6.42 -5.25 6.19
CA GLY A 158 6.22 -6.70 6.26
C GLY A 158 7.51 -7.49 6.08
N ALA A 159 8.32 -7.16 5.07
CA ALA A 159 9.58 -7.83 4.77
C ALA A 159 10.63 -7.70 5.89
N ILE A 160 10.67 -6.55 6.58
CA ILE A 160 11.61 -6.31 7.69
C ILE A 160 11.13 -6.99 8.97
N PHE A 161 9.84 -6.85 9.32
CA PHE A 161 9.36 -7.26 10.64
C PHE A 161 8.83 -8.69 10.70
N ALA A 162 8.37 -9.29 9.59
CA ALA A 162 7.94 -10.68 9.61
C ALA A 162 9.08 -11.66 10.00
N PRO A 163 10.31 -11.56 9.47
CA PRO A 163 11.44 -12.37 9.94
C PRO A 163 11.77 -12.17 11.42
N VAL A 164 11.65 -10.93 11.93
CA VAL A 164 11.87 -10.63 13.37
C VAL A 164 10.79 -11.28 14.23
N ALA A 165 9.53 -11.23 13.78
CA ALA A 165 8.42 -11.91 14.45
C ALA A 165 8.61 -13.43 14.44
N VAL A 166 9.01 -13.99 13.31
CA VAL A 166 9.32 -15.44 13.19
C VAL A 166 10.45 -15.83 14.14
N ALA A 167 11.53 -15.07 14.21
CA ALA A 167 12.64 -15.36 15.13
C ALA A 167 12.17 -15.37 16.61
N ALA A 168 11.28 -14.44 16.99
CA ALA A 168 10.68 -14.44 18.32
C ALA A 168 9.76 -15.67 18.54
N LEU A 169 9.00 -16.09 17.52
CA LEU A 169 8.16 -17.27 17.57
C LEU A 169 8.97 -18.57 17.62
N LEU A 170 10.11 -18.65 16.91
CA LEU A 170 11.07 -19.77 17.02
C LEU A 170 11.58 -19.89 18.45
N TYR A 171 11.93 -18.77 19.09
CA TYR A 171 12.35 -18.75 20.48
C TYR A 171 11.23 -19.18 21.44
N ALA A 172 9.98 -18.83 21.12
CA ALA A 172 8.79 -19.26 21.88
C ALA A 172 8.39 -20.73 21.63
N GLY A 173 9.10 -21.46 20.76
CA GLY A 173 8.88 -22.90 20.51
C GLY A 173 8.15 -23.25 19.21
N TYR A 174 7.77 -22.28 18.38
CA TYR A 174 7.06 -22.52 17.10
C TYR A 174 8.07 -22.71 15.94
N GLN A 175 8.71 -23.86 15.88
CA GLN A 175 9.84 -24.14 15.02
C GLN A 175 9.48 -24.28 13.53
N SER A 176 8.32 -24.90 13.21
CA SER A 176 7.94 -25.18 11.82
C SER A 176 6.88 -24.21 11.31
N PHE A 177 6.74 -24.13 9.97
CA PHE A 177 5.64 -23.43 9.31
C PHE A 177 4.30 -23.95 9.83
N GLU A 178 4.11 -25.27 9.88
CA GLU A 178 2.86 -25.89 10.27
C GLU A 178 2.47 -25.54 11.73
N GLN A 179 3.42 -25.52 12.65
CA GLN A 179 3.18 -25.10 14.04
C GLN A 179 2.71 -23.65 14.12
N ARG A 180 3.28 -22.74 13.32
CA ARG A 180 2.85 -21.32 13.27
C ARG A 180 1.48 -21.18 12.64
N TYR A 181 1.20 -21.94 11.57
CA TYR A 181 -0.09 -21.92 10.88
C TYR A 181 -1.24 -22.42 11.76
N GLN A 182 -1.01 -23.48 12.54
CA GLN A 182 -2.02 -24.08 13.44
C GLN A 182 -2.21 -23.28 14.72
N SER A 183 -1.18 -22.58 15.21
CA SER A 183 -1.26 -21.79 16.45
C SER A 183 -1.97 -20.46 16.20
N LYS A 184 -3.03 -20.21 17.00
CA LYS A 184 -3.72 -18.92 17.01
C LYS A 184 -2.80 -17.80 17.50
N ALA A 185 -1.97 -18.07 18.52
CA ALA A 185 -1.06 -17.12 19.09
C ALA A 185 0.00 -16.66 18.07
N ALA A 186 0.68 -17.61 17.40
CA ALA A 186 1.69 -17.32 16.40
C ALA A 186 1.09 -16.61 15.18
N SER A 187 -0.05 -17.10 14.70
CA SER A 187 -0.78 -16.49 13.57
C SER A 187 -1.22 -15.06 13.88
N ASN A 188 -1.69 -14.75 15.09
CA ASN A 188 -2.10 -13.40 15.48
C ASN A 188 -0.93 -12.42 15.39
N ILE A 189 0.27 -12.81 15.81
CA ILE A 189 1.48 -11.97 15.69
C ILE A 189 1.80 -11.66 14.22
N LEU A 190 1.79 -12.68 13.37
CA LEU A 190 2.08 -12.51 11.94
C LEU A 190 1.02 -11.64 11.24
N ILE A 191 -0.26 -11.88 11.51
CA ILE A 191 -1.36 -11.06 11.00
C ILE A 191 -1.23 -9.60 11.48
N ALA A 192 -0.89 -9.39 12.75
CA ALA A 192 -0.72 -8.05 13.32
C ALA A 192 0.37 -7.24 12.61
N VAL A 193 1.48 -7.88 12.20
CA VAL A 193 2.54 -7.25 11.40
C VAL A 193 1.99 -6.68 10.10
N SER A 194 1.24 -7.48 9.35
CA SER A 194 0.74 -7.06 8.03
C SER A 194 -0.40 -6.05 8.12
N TRP A 195 -1.33 -6.24 9.04
CA TRP A 195 -2.47 -5.33 9.19
C TRP A 195 -2.05 -3.98 9.77
N GLY A 196 -1.11 -3.98 10.72
CA GLY A 196 -0.51 -2.73 11.21
C GLY A 196 0.13 -1.94 10.06
N ALA A 197 0.94 -2.62 9.23
CA ALA A 197 1.55 -2.00 8.06
C ALA A 197 0.52 -1.44 7.08
N ALA A 198 -0.58 -2.17 6.81
CA ALA A 198 -1.64 -1.73 5.90
C ALA A 198 -2.35 -0.47 6.41
N VAL A 199 -2.83 -0.47 7.66
CA VAL A 199 -3.54 0.70 8.24
C VAL A 199 -2.61 1.91 8.38
N GLY A 200 -1.41 1.69 8.90
CA GLY A 200 -0.42 2.77 9.06
C GLY A 200 -0.01 3.39 7.72
N GLY A 201 0.01 2.57 6.67
CA GLY A 201 0.41 2.97 5.32
C GLY A 201 -0.47 4.05 4.67
N MET A 202 -1.69 4.29 5.15
CA MET A 202 -2.51 5.40 4.63
C MET A 202 -2.16 6.76 5.23
N THR A 203 -1.46 6.79 6.36
CA THR A 203 -1.25 8.00 7.16
C THR A 203 -0.47 9.06 6.40
N THR A 204 0.54 8.65 5.64
CA THR A 204 1.35 9.56 4.82
C THR A 204 1.52 9.01 3.40
N PRO A 205 1.89 9.84 2.45
CA PRO A 205 2.19 9.37 1.08
C PRO A 205 3.34 8.35 0.99
N LEU A 206 4.19 8.23 2.01
CA LEU A 206 5.28 7.26 2.06
C LEU A 206 4.82 5.86 2.45
N GLY A 207 3.70 5.76 3.17
CA GLY A 207 3.25 4.51 3.77
C GLY A 207 2.66 3.51 2.77
N GLY A 208 2.20 3.96 1.59
CA GLY A 208 1.60 3.05 0.62
C GLY A 208 1.54 3.56 -0.80
N GLY A 209 1.67 2.65 -1.76
CA GLY A 209 1.61 2.97 -3.19
C GLY A 209 0.27 3.58 -3.62
N GLN A 210 -0.84 3.24 -2.95
CA GLN A 210 -2.17 3.82 -3.19
C GLN A 210 -2.20 5.33 -2.96
N ALA A 211 -1.50 5.84 -1.94
CA ALA A 211 -1.42 7.27 -1.68
C ALA A 211 -0.67 8.00 -2.80
N VAL A 212 0.42 7.42 -3.28
CA VAL A 212 1.21 7.99 -4.39
C VAL A 212 0.39 8.00 -5.69
N VAL A 213 -0.35 6.92 -5.99
CA VAL A 213 -1.26 6.87 -7.14
C VAL A 213 -2.34 7.96 -7.01
N THR A 214 -2.95 8.09 -5.84
CA THR A 214 -3.98 9.11 -5.59
C THR A 214 -3.43 10.53 -5.81
N LEU A 215 -2.22 10.83 -5.32
CA LEU A 215 -1.53 12.12 -5.55
C LEU A 215 -1.27 12.38 -7.03
N SER A 216 -0.81 11.36 -7.78
CA SER A 216 -0.62 11.45 -9.23
C SER A 216 -1.92 11.87 -9.95
N PHE A 217 -3.07 11.33 -9.54
CA PHE A 217 -4.36 11.72 -10.08
C PHE A 217 -4.78 13.14 -9.64
N PHE A 218 -4.50 13.56 -8.42
CA PHE A 218 -4.72 14.94 -7.99
C PHE A 218 -4.00 15.92 -8.91
N GLU A 219 -2.70 15.74 -9.14
CA GLU A 219 -1.94 16.62 -10.01
C GLU A 219 -2.38 16.58 -11.47
N LYS A 220 -2.66 15.37 -11.99
CA LYS A 220 -3.02 15.18 -13.39
C LYS A 220 -4.38 15.77 -13.75
N TYR A 221 -5.38 15.56 -12.89
CA TYR A 221 -6.78 15.90 -13.20
C TYR A 221 -7.24 17.21 -12.57
N LEU A 222 -6.75 17.54 -11.38
CA LEU A 222 -7.14 18.75 -10.67
C LEU A 222 -6.16 19.90 -10.90
N LYS A 223 -4.98 19.62 -11.54
CA LYS A 223 -3.90 20.58 -11.79
C LYS A 223 -3.44 21.31 -10.53
N HIS A 224 -3.50 20.63 -9.41
CA HIS A 224 -3.16 21.14 -8.09
C HIS A 224 -2.21 20.18 -7.38
N GLU A 225 -1.10 20.70 -6.83
CA GLU A 225 -0.17 19.93 -6.01
C GLU A 225 -0.77 19.76 -4.59
N VAL A 226 -0.78 18.52 -4.10
CA VAL A 226 -1.14 18.21 -2.71
C VAL A 226 0.14 17.99 -1.93
N TYR A 227 0.41 18.82 -0.94
CA TYR A 227 1.62 18.69 -0.14
C TYR A 227 1.56 17.46 0.77
N PHE A 228 2.71 16.95 1.11
CA PHE A 228 2.87 15.85 2.08
C PHE A 228 2.15 16.15 3.40
N PHE A 229 2.27 17.39 3.88
CA PHE A 229 1.58 17.86 5.09
C PHE A 229 0.05 17.77 4.93
N ASP A 230 -0.48 18.22 3.79
CA ASP A 230 -1.93 18.22 3.52
C ASP A 230 -2.53 16.82 3.54
N TRP A 231 -1.82 15.85 2.98
CA TRP A 231 -2.21 14.44 3.08
C TRP A 231 -2.19 13.97 4.53
N THR A 232 -1.04 14.16 5.19
CA THR A 232 -0.79 13.60 6.51
C THR A 232 -1.79 14.11 7.55
N ILE A 233 -2.06 15.41 7.58
CA ILE A 233 -2.97 16.00 8.58
C ILE A 233 -4.41 15.55 8.39
N ARG A 234 -4.82 15.23 7.15
CA ARG A 234 -6.16 14.72 6.85
C ARG A 234 -6.31 13.23 7.17
N MET A 235 -5.28 12.43 6.92
CA MET A 235 -5.34 10.98 7.08
C MET A 235 -4.95 10.50 8.47
N LEU A 236 -4.10 11.24 9.20
CA LEU A 236 -3.62 10.84 10.53
C LEU A 236 -4.76 10.60 11.55
N PRO A 237 -5.77 11.48 11.68
CA PRO A 237 -6.84 11.25 12.66
C PRO A 237 -7.64 9.98 12.34
N LEU A 238 -7.99 9.76 11.08
CA LEU A 238 -8.69 8.54 10.63
C LEU A 238 -7.84 7.30 10.88
N SER A 239 -6.54 7.36 10.53
CA SER A 239 -5.60 6.26 10.76
C SER A 239 -5.54 5.86 12.24
N LEU A 240 -5.42 6.84 13.14
CA LEU A 240 -5.39 6.59 14.59
C LEU A 240 -6.70 6.00 15.11
N LEU A 241 -7.86 6.47 14.61
CA LEU A 241 -9.16 5.91 14.96
C LEU A 241 -9.27 4.44 14.53
N VAL A 242 -8.92 4.14 13.28
CA VAL A 242 -8.94 2.77 12.75
C VAL A 242 -7.92 1.90 13.49
N MET A 243 -6.70 2.37 13.72
CA MET A 243 -5.68 1.62 14.48
C MET A 243 -6.15 1.30 15.89
N THR A 244 -6.79 2.26 16.56
CA THR A 244 -7.35 2.03 17.90
C THR A 244 -8.46 0.99 17.89
N ALA A 245 -9.42 1.12 16.98
CA ALA A 245 -10.52 0.16 16.86
C ALA A 245 -10.05 -1.26 16.51
N MET A 246 -9.10 -1.36 15.56
CA MET A 246 -8.46 -2.63 15.20
C MET A 246 -7.70 -3.25 16.38
N SER A 247 -7.00 -2.42 17.17
CA SER A 247 -6.33 -2.88 18.39
C SER A 247 -7.32 -3.49 19.40
N LEU A 248 -8.44 -2.82 19.61
CA LEU A 248 -9.49 -3.32 20.49
C LEU A 248 -10.09 -4.63 19.94
N MET A 249 -10.36 -4.68 18.63
CA MET A 249 -10.82 -5.89 17.98
C MET A 249 -9.83 -7.03 18.15
N MET A 250 -8.54 -6.81 17.90
CA MET A 250 -7.50 -7.83 18.06
C MET A 250 -7.37 -8.28 19.52
N TYR A 251 -7.41 -7.35 20.47
CA TYR A 251 -7.26 -7.64 21.88
C TYR A 251 -8.42 -8.48 22.44
N TYR A 252 -9.66 -8.13 22.10
CA TYR A 252 -10.86 -8.78 22.69
C TYR A 252 -11.36 -9.97 21.89
N PHE A 253 -11.26 -9.96 20.57
CA PHE A 253 -11.86 -10.98 19.70
C PHE A 253 -10.85 -11.98 19.12
N MET A 254 -9.60 -11.58 18.82
CA MET A 254 -8.58 -12.49 18.30
C MET A 254 -7.86 -13.25 19.42
N ARG A 255 -8.62 -13.93 20.28
CA ARG A 255 -8.04 -14.66 21.40
C ARG A 255 -7.15 -15.82 20.93
N ALA A 256 -6.05 -16.01 21.65
CA ALA A 256 -5.10 -17.09 21.44
C ALA A 256 -5.42 -18.28 22.39
N GLU A 257 -4.87 -19.45 22.07
CA GLU A 257 -4.93 -20.66 22.90
C GLU A 257 -4.06 -20.58 24.16
N ILE A 258 -3.09 -19.68 24.19
CA ILE A 258 -2.21 -19.43 25.32
C ILE A 258 -2.30 -17.95 25.74
N THR A 259 -1.99 -17.67 27.00
CA THR A 259 -2.01 -16.31 27.55
C THR A 259 -0.68 -15.60 27.46
N GLU A 260 0.44 -16.35 27.45
CA GLU A 260 1.79 -15.80 27.50
C GLU A 260 2.77 -16.55 26.59
N PHE A 261 3.65 -15.79 25.93
CA PHE A 261 4.88 -16.29 25.31
C PHE A 261 6.01 -16.27 26.32
N LYS A 262 6.36 -17.41 26.88
CA LYS A 262 7.43 -17.52 27.89
C LYS A 262 8.77 -17.03 27.34
N GLY A 263 9.37 -16.04 28.04
CA GLY A 263 10.71 -15.53 27.72
C GLY A 263 10.79 -14.57 26.52
N SER A 264 9.70 -14.20 25.87
CA SER A 264 9.75 -13.31 24.70
C SER A 264 10.33 -11.93 25.02
N LYS A 265 10.01 -11.34 26.18
CA LYS A 265 10.55 -10.07 26.61
C LYS A 265 12.08 -10.13 26.78
N ASP A 266 12.60 -11.20 27.33
CA ASP A 266 14.04 -11.40 27.53
C ASP A 266 14.76 -11.67 26.20
N TYR A 267 14.08 -12.31 25.26
CA TYR A 267 14.56 -12.45 23.89
C TYR A 267 14.78 -11.08 23.23
N TYR A 268 13.76 -10.20 23.23
CA TYR A 268 13.88 -8.87 22.64
C TYR A 268 14.96 -8.02 23.31
N ARG A 269 15.12 -8.12 24.64
CA ARG A 269 16.16 -7.39 25.38
C ARG A 269 17.55 -7.89 25.03
N ARG A 270 17.74 -9.21 24.91
CA ARG A 270 19.04 -9.79 24.52
C ARG A 270 19.42 -9.42 23.10
N GLU A 271 18.49 -9.54 22.17
CA GLU A 271 18.72 -9.16 20.76
C GLU A 271 19.06 -7.65 20.64
N LEU A 272 18.36 -6.80 21.38
CA LEU A 272 18.66 -5.36 21.40
C LEU A 272 20.06 -5.09 22.01
N ALA A 273 20.43 -5.78 23.07
CA ALA A 273 21.75 -5.65 23.72
C ALA A 273 22.89 -6.08 22.77
N GLN A 274 22.68 -7.17 21.98
CA GLN A 274 23.64 -7.64 20.99
C GLN A 274 23.88 -6.63 19.86
N MET A 275 22.88 -5.80 19.52
CA MET A 275 23.05 -4.76 18.51
C MET A 275 24.00 -3.64 18.94
N GLY A 276 24.28 -3.51 20.23
CA GLY A 276 25.16 -2.47 20.76
C GLY A 276 24.67 -1.04 20.46
N ARG A 277 25.64 -0.11 20.40
CA ARG A 277 25.34 1.30 20.07
C ARG A 277 24.97 1.45 18.58
N MET A 278 24.21 2.48 18.28
CA MET A 278 23.79 2.84 16.92
C MET A 278 25.03 3.11 16.05
N SER A 279 25.12 2.40 14.92
CA SER A 279 26.25 2.52 13.97
C SER A 279 26.28 3.89 13.29
N TYR A 280 27.40 4.23 12.65
CA TYR A 280 27.52 5.45 11.86
C TYR A 280 26.49 5.45 10.72
N GLU A 281 26.37 4.32 10.02
CA GLU A 281 25.46 4.14 8.89
C GLU A 281 24.00 4.29 9.32
N GLU A 282 23.61 3.69 10.44
CA GLU A 282 22.28 3.88 11.02
C GLU A 282 21.97 5.36 11.27
N LYS A 283 22.94 6.11 11.81
CA LYS A 283 22.78 7.57 12.08
C LYS A 283 22.66 8.36 10.79
N VAL A 284 23.50 8.09 9.79
CA VAL A 284 23.48 8.80 8.49
C VAL A 284 22.13 8.58 7.78
N ILE A 285 21.67 7.33 7.70
CA ILE A 285 20.40 7.01 7.03
C ILE A 285 19.22 7.64 7.77
N SER A 286 19.23 7.56 9.11
CA SER A 286 18.17 8.18 9.92
C SER A 286 18.14 9.69 9.77
N ALA A 287 19.31 10.33 9.76
CA ALA A 287 19.43 11.79 9.56
C ALA A 287 18.96 12.18 8.15
N ALA A 288 19.39 11.46 7.11
CA ALA A 288 18.97 11.71 5.74
C ALA A 288 17.46 11.56 5.59
N PHE A 289 16.88 10.51 6.17
CA PHE A 289 15.44 10.25 6.14
C PHE A 289 14.65 11.35 6.87
N LEU A 290 15.06 11.71 8.09
CA LEU A 290 14.41 12.76 8.88
C LEU A 290 14.52 14.12 8.18
N LEU A 291 15.65 14.40 7.51
CA LEU A 291 15.82 15.61 6.70
C LEU A 291 14.78 15.68 5.57
N VAL A 292 14.65 14.60 4.79
CA VAL A 292 13.73 14.56 3.65
C VAL A 292 12.28 14.66 4.12
N VAL A 293 11.88 13.89 5.14
CA VAL A 293 10.52 13.95 5.70
C VAL A 293 10.25 15.34 6.31
N GLY A 294 11.22 15.90 7.03
CA GLY A 294 11.12 17.24 7.60
C GLY A 294 10.93 18.33 6.55
N LEU A 295 11.73 18.29 5.48
CA LEU A 295 11.56 19.21 4.35
C LEU A 295 10.20 19.04 3.67
N ALA A 296 9.75 17.80 3.45
CA ALA A 296 8.44 17.52 2.86
C ALA A 296 7.29 18.04 3.75
N MET A 297 7.36 17.83 5.05
CA MET A 297 6.36 18.32 6.02
C MET A 297 6.34 19.85 6.11
N LEU A 298 7.49 20.49 6.07
CA LEU A 298 7.61 21.94 6.17
C LEU A 298 7.40 22.68 4.85
N LYS A 299 7.16 21.96 3.74
CA LYS A 299 6.98 22.56 2.41
C LYS A 299 5.94 23.68 2.37
N PRO A 300 4.77 23.61 3.02
CA PRO A 300 3.82 24.71 3.03
C PRO A 300 4.39 26.03 3.53
N LEU A 301 5.38 26.00 4.44
CA LEU A 301 6.00 27.20 5.03
C LEU A 301 6.98 27.89 4.09
N TYR A 302 7.69 27.15 3.23
CA TYR A 302 8.74 27.71 2.38
C TYR A 302 8.40 27.71 0.88
N ALA A 303 7.34 27.03 0.44
CA ALA A 303 6.97 26.92 -0.97
C ALA A 303 6.83 28.29 -1.67
N GLN A 304 6.37 29.29 -0.96
CA GLN A 304 6.24 30.66 -1.48
C GLN A 304 7.60 31.34 -1.80
N TYR A 305 8.70 30.91 -1.16
CA TYR A 305 10.05 31.48 -1.33
C TYR A 305 10.88 30.71 -2.36
N VAL A 306 10.52 29.47 -2.66
CA VAL A 306 11.31 28.58 -3.55
C VAL A 306 10.51 28.25 -4.80
N LYS A 307 10.15 29.30 -5.55
CA LYS A 307 9.40 29.17 -6.81
C LYS A 307 10.34 29.10 -8.01
N GLY A 308 9.93 28.33 -9.02
CA GLY A 308 10.60 28.24 -10.31
C GLY A 308 11.35 26.93 -10.57
N PRO A 309 11.81 26.72 -11.80
CA PRO A 309 12.37 25.43 -12.26
C PRO A 309 13.65 25.03 -11.52
N ASN A 310 14.44 26.00 -11.03
CA ASN A 310 15.68 25.74 -10.28
C ASN A 310 15.44 25.04 -8.94
N PHE A 311 14.23 25.08 -8.40
CA PHE A 311 13.85 24.48 -7.14
C PHE A 311 12.94 23.24 -7.30
N ALA A 312 12.73 22.78 -8.54
CA ALA A 312 11.88 21.63 -8.81
C ALA A 312 12.33 20.35 -8.09
N TRP A 313 13.61 20.22 -7.75
CA TRP A 313 14.17 19.11 -6.99
C TRP A 313 13.70 19.10 -5.51
N LEU A 314 13.19 20.21 -4.98
CA LEU A 314 12.57 20.30 -3.65
C LEU A 314 11.10 19.84 -3.63
N ASN A 315 10.53 19.52 -4.79
CA ASN A 315 9.25 18.83 -4.83
C ASN A 315 9.39 17.45 -4.20
N PHE A 316 8.30 16.98 -3.63
CA PHE A 316 8.27 15.78 -2.81
C PHE A 316 8.93 14.56 -3.49
N SER A 317 8.55 14.27 -4.73
CA SER A 317 9.03 13.07 -5.43
C SER A 317 10.50 13.15 -5.84
N PRO A 318 11.00 14.24 -6.47
CA PRO A 318 12.42 14.38 -6.76
C PRO A 318 13.30 14.44 -5.51
N LEU A 319 12.83 15.06 -4.42
CA LEU A 319 13.60 15.22 -3.19
C LEU A 319 14.05 13.87 -2.60
N PHE A 320 13.12 12.90 -2.48
CA PHE A 320 13.45 11.56 -2.02
C PHE A 320 14.47 10.87 -2.92
N PHE A 321 14.29 10.99 -4.23
CA PHE A 321 15.20 10.38 -5.21
C PHE A 321 16.61 10.98 -5.12
N VAL A 322 16.73 12.31 -5.10
CA VAL A 322 18.04 13.00 -5.03
C VAL A 322 18.80 12.59 -3.76
N VAL A 323 18.14 12.62 -2.59
CA VAL A 323 18.81 12.24 -1.34
C VAL A 323 19.19 10.76 -1.34
N ALA A 324 18.35 9.88 -1.85
CA ALA A 324 18.67 8.46 -1.97
C ALA A 324 19.87 8.21 -2.90
N VAL A 325 19.96 8.93 -4.03
CA VAL A 325 21.11 8.85 -4.95
C VAL A 325 22.37 9.36 -4.27
N LEU A 326 22.32 10.45 -3.49
CA LEU A 326 23.48 10.95 -2.75
C LEU A 326 24.04 9.92 -1.76
N LEU A 327 23.22 9.04 -1.19
CA LEU A 327 23.67 7.97 -0.31
C LEU A 327 24.50 6.88 -1.03
N PHE A 328 24.44 6.77 -2.36
CA PHE A 328 25.37 5.92 -3.13
C PHE A 328 26.81 6.43 -3.13
N PHE A 329 27.01 7.72 -2.96
CA PHE A 329 28.33 8.33 -2.91
C PHE A 329 28.84 8.51 -1.47
N TRP A 330 27.97 8.26 -0.48
CA TRP A 330 28.32 8.43 0.93
C TRP A 330 29.02 7.19 1.47
N PRO A 331 30.29 7.30 1.95
CA PRO A 331 31.06 6.14 2.38
C PRO A 331 30.51 5.53 3.67
N ALA A 332 30.51 4.20 3.76
CA ALA A 332 30.28 3.47 5.00
C ALA A 332 31.59 3.37 5.80
N HIS A 333 31.50 3.48 7.13
CA HIS A 333 32.65 3.41 8.02
C HIS A 333 32.88 1.97 8.54
N THR A 334 31.80 1.24 8.79
CA THR A 334 31.86 -0.13 9.32
C THR A 334 32.43 -1.11 8.31
N LYS A 335 32.16 -0.89 7.01
CA LYS A 335 32.66 -1.72 5.91
C LYS A 335 33.49 -0.86 4.97
N LYS A 336 34.81 -0.92 5.12
CA LYS A 336 35.75 -0.17 4.26
C LYS A 336 35.55 -0.52 2.78
N GLY A 337 35.48 0.51 1.94
CA GLY A 337 35.29 0.38 0.49
C GLY A 337 33.84 0.22 0.04
N GLU A 338 32.87 0.21 0.95
CA GLU A 338 31.45 0.21 0.63
C GLU A 338 30.82 1.58 0.90
N ASN A 339 29.71 1.86 0.21
CA ASN A 339 28.88 3.03 0.44
C ASN A 339 27.61 2.67 1.22
N ILE A 340 26.91 3.68 1.74
CA ILE A 340 25.65 3.50 2.51
C ILE A 340 24.64 2.70 1.70
N ILE A 341 24.47 3.04 0.41
CA ILE A 341 23.68 2.26 -0.55
C ILE A 341 24.63 1.73 -1.62
N SER A 342 24.40 0.49 -2.04
CA SER A 342 25.14 -0.17 -3.14
C SER A 342 24.16 -0.96 -4.00
N ILE A 343 24.55 -1.26 -5.24
CA ILE A 343 23.71 -2.05 -6.16
C ILE A 343 23.35 -3.43 -5.57
N PRO A 344 24.27 -4.18 -4.95
CA PRO A 344 23.91 -5.43 -4.28
C PRO A 344 22.85 -5.26 -3.19
N THR A 345 22.88 -4.15 -2.44
CA THR A 345 21.85 -3.84 -1.42
C THR A 345 20.48 -3.66 -2.05
N LEU A 346 20.43 -2.96 -3.18
CA LEU A 346 19.17 -2.78 -3.89
C LEU A 346 18.62 -4.10 -4.43
N VAL A 347 19.47 -4.91 -5.07
CA VAL A 347 19.03 -6.20 -5.62
C VAL A 347 18.42 -7.10 -4.53
N GLN A 348 18.97 -7.05 -3.30
CA GLN A 348 18.46 -7.87 -2.19
C GLN A 348 17.17 -7.32 -1.54
N HIS A 349 17.02 -6.01 -1.44
CA HIS A 349 16.00 -5.40 -0.59
C HIS A 349 15.00 -4.52 -1.35
N PHE A 350 15.21 -4.29 -2.64
CA PHE A 350 14.34 -3.44 -3.42
C PHE A 350 13.07 -4.20 -3.86
N PRO A 351 11.88 -3.68 -3.58
CA PRO A 351 10.62 -4.33 -3.96
C PRO A 351 10.34 -4.13 -5.47
N VAL A 352 11.02 -4.87 -6.33
CA VAL A 352 10.96 -4.73 -7.80
C VAL A 352 9.52 -4.75 -8.33
N THR A 353 8.64 -5.51 -7.73
CA THR A 353 7.23 -5.62 -8.15
C THR A 353 6.51 -4.27 -8.19
N ILE A 354 6.87 -3.32 -7.31
CA ILE A 354 6.22 -2.01 -7.29
C ILE A 354 6.51 -1.18 -8.54
N LEU A 355 7.68 -1.40 -9.18
CA LEU A 355 8.05 -0.75 -10.45
C LEU A 355 7.17 -1.20 -11.62
N PHE A 356 6.41 -2.27 -11.46
CA PHE A 356 5.46 -2.76 -12.45
C PHE A 356 4.01 -2.43 -12.06
N ILE A 357 3.62 -2.71 -10.82
CA ILE A 357 2.23 -2.52 -10.37
C ILE A 357 1.82 -1.05 -10.42
N TRP A 358 2.66 -0.15 -9.90
CA TRP A 358 2.31 1.25 -9.82
C TRP A 358 2.09 1.87 -11.22
N PRO A 359 3.02 1.78 -12.18
CA PRO A 359 2.80 2.37 -13.50
C PRO A 359 1.67 1.68 -14.29
N ALA A 360 1.51 0.36 -14.14
CA ALA A 360 0.38 -0.34 -14.75
C ALA A 360 -0.97 0.16 -14.22
N SER A 361 -1.04 0.52 -12.93
CA SER A 361 -2.24 1.09 -12.31
C SER A 361 -2.56 2.46 -12.90
N VAL A 362 -1.56 3.32 -13.07
CA VAL A 362 -1.73 4.64 -13.71
C VAL A 362 -2.13 4.50 -15.18
N ALA A 363 -1.50 3.57 -15.92
CA ALA A 363 -1.85 3.29 -17.30
C ALA A 363 -3.29 2.76 -17.43
N LEU A 364 -3.69 1.82 -16.57
CA LEU A 364 -5.06 1.31 -16.54
C LEU A 364 -6.05 2.44 -16.25
N GLY A 365 -5.79 3.28 -15.26
CA GLY A 365 -6.63 4.45 -14.95
C GLY A 365 -6.76 5.41 -16.14
N THR A 366 -5.69 5.64 -16.88
CA THR A 366 -5.70 6.43 -18.12
C THR A 366 -6.60 5.77 -19.18
N ILE A 367 -6.48 4.45 -19.39
CA ILE A 367 -7.31 3.69 -20.31
C ILE A 367 -8.78 3.79 -19.92
N LEU A 368 -9.13 3.59 -18.64
CA LEU A 368 -10.52 3.65 -18.17
C LEU A 368 -11.17 5.02 -18.44
N ASN A 369 -10.39 6.10 -18.29
CA ASN A 369 -10.87 7.43 -18.57
C ASN A 369 -11.05 7.68 -20.08
N GLU A 370 -10.04 7.39 -20.89
CA GLU A 370 -10.05 7.63 -22.35
C GLU A 370 -11.06 6.75 -23.10
N THR A 371 -11.29 5.53 -22.65
CA THR A 371 -12.28 4.62 -23.23
C THR A 371 -13.71 4.90 -22.79
N GLY A 372 -13.90 5.76 -21.79
CA GLY A 372 -15.22 6.14 -21.28
C GLY A 372 -15.81 5.20 -20.21
N VAL A 373 -15.05 4.25 -19.69
CA VAL A 373 -15.46 3.41 -18.54
C VAL A 373 -15.82 4.28 -17.35
N SER A 374 -15.05 5.35 -17.10
CA SER A 374 -15.33 6.32 -16.03
C SER A 374 -16.70 6.97 -16.15
N ASN A 375 -17.19 7.22 -17.38
CA ASN A 375 -18.54 7.76 -17.62
C ASN A 375 -19.62 6.75 -17.25
N VAL A 376 -19.45 5.48 -17.64
CA VAL A 376 -20.41 4.40 -17.32
C VAL A 376 -20.47 4.20 -15.81
N PHE A 377 -19.32 4.17 -15.14
CA PHE A 377 -19.25 4.05 -13.69
C PHE A 377 -19.91 5.26 -12.98
N ALA A 378 -19.72 6.46 -13.51
CA ALA A 378 -20.39 7.66 -12.99
C ALA A 378 -21.91 7.52 -13.05
N LEU A 379 -22.46 6.96 -14.13
CA LEU A 379 -23.90 6.68 -14.23
C LEU A 379 -24.35 5.67 -13.16
N TRP A 380 -23.57 4.64 -12.87
CA TRP A 380 -23.91 3.66 -11.84
C TRP A 380 -23.86 4.23 -10.42
N LEU A 381 -23.04 5.28 -10.17
CA LEU A 381 -22.99 5.97 -8.89
C LEU A 381 -24.09 7.01 -8.70
N GLN A 382 -24.75 7.50 -9.76
CA GLN A 382 -25.77 8.56 -9.67
C GLN A 382 -26.89 8.26 -8.67
N PRO A 383 -27.49 7.06 -8.57
CA PRO A 383 -28.52 6.78 -7.58
C PRO A 383 -28.07 7.01 -6.14
N PHE A 384 -26.80 6.68 -5.83
CA PHE A 384 -26.22 6.88 -4.50
C PHE A 384 -25.95 8.36 -4.22
N ILE A 385 -25.49 9.10 -5.23
CA ILE A 385 -25.28 10.54 -5.14
C ILE A 385 -26.64 11.25 -4.92
N ALA A 386 -27.67 10.85 -5.65
CA ALA A 386 -29.02 11.40 -5.51
C ALA A 386 -29.67 11.09 -4.15
N ALA A 387 -29.28 9.97 -3.51
CA ALA A 387 -29.75 9.58 -2.19
C ALA A 387 -29.10 10.38 -1.04
N GLY A 388 -28.09 11.21 -1.33
CA GLY A 388 -27.43 12.11 -0.38
C GLY A 388 -26.05 11.68 0.07
N ASP A 389 -25.41 12.53 0.90
CA ASP A 389 -24.00 12.43 1.26
C ASP A 389 -23.62 11.08 1.89
N VAL A 390 -24.42 10.56 2.83
CA VAL A 390 -24.14 9.27 3.49
C VAL A 390 -24.12 8.12 2.49
N ALA A 391 -25.08 8.10 1.56
CA ALA A 391 -25.16 7.05 0.55
C ALA A 391 -23.97 7.13 -0.43
N ALA A 392 -23.61 8.34 -0.85
CA ALA A 392 -22.45 8.57 -1.74
C ALA A 392 -21.14 8.19 -1.05
N ILE A 393 -20.90 8.64 0.20
CA ILE A 393 -19.71 8.26 1.00
C ILE A 393 -19.66 6.75 1.17
N SER A 394 -20.79 6.10 1.50
CA SER A 394 -20.87 4.65 1.68
C SER A 394 -20.54 3.91 0.40
N ALA A 395 -21.11 4.31 -0.74
CA ALA A 395 -20.88 3.66 -2.01
C ALA A 395 -19.39 3.71 -2.42
N VAL A 396 -18.74 4.87 -2.27
CA VAL A 396 -17.32 5.04 -2.58
C VAL A 396 -16.45 4.25 -1.61
N THR A 397 -16.72 4.31 -0.30
CA THR A 397 -15.95 3.60 0.72
C THR A 397 -16.05 2.09 0.55
N ILE A 398 -17.27 1.56 0.42
CA ILE A 398 -17.51 0.12 0.26
C ILE A 398 -16.95 -0.38 -1.08
N GLY A 399 -17.22 0.34 -2.16
CA GLY A 399 -16.73 -0.03 -3.50
C GLY A 399 -15.21 -0.06 -3.59
N SER A 400 -14.53 0.97 -3.07
CA SER A 400 -13.07 1.04 -3.03
C SER A 400 -12.47 -0.08 -2.19
N ASN A 401 -13.03 -0.31 -0.99
CA ASN A 401 -12.56 -1.37 -0.11
C ASN A 401 -12.81 -2.77 -0.69
N ALA A 402 -14.01 -3.05 -1.20
CA ALA A 402 -14.33 -4.36 -1.77
C ALA A 402 -13.40 -4.74 -2.93
N LEU A 403 -13.08 -3.78 -3.81
CA LEU A 403 -12.14 -4.00 -4.89
C LEU A 403 -10.71 -4.22 -4.35
N SER A 404 -10.29 -3.47 -3.33
CA SER A 404 -8.97 -3.61 -2.71
C SER A 404 -8.78 -4.93 -1.95
N GLN A 405 -9.86 -5.58 -1.47
CA GLN A 405 -9.76 -6.92 -0.87
C GLN A 405 -9.30 -8.00 -1.86
N VAL A 406 -9.58 -7.84 -3.14
CA VAL A 406 -9.30 -8.86 -4.16
C VAL A 406 -8.15 -8.46 -5.09
N THR A 407 -7.78 -7.19 -5.12
CA THR A 407 -6.63 -6.67 -5.87
C THR A 407 -5.67 -5.94 -4.93
N SER A 408 -4.50 -5.49 -5.41
CA SER A 408 -3.62 -4.71 -4.54
C SER A 408 -4.17 -3.28 -4.33
N ASP A 409 -3.92 -2.69 -3.16
CA ASP A 409 -4.29 -1.31 -2.82
C ASP A 409 -3.87 -0.31 -3.92
N THR A 410 -2.62 -0.46 -4.41
CA THR A 410 -2.04 0.40 -5.45
C THR A 410 -2.77 0.22 -6.79
N ALA A 411 -3.08 -1.02 -7.17
CA ALA A 411 -3.82 -1.31 -8.39
C ALA A 411 -5.25 -0.75 -8.31
N THR A 412 -5.91 -0.94 -7.18
CA THR A 412 -7.25 -0.42 -6.94
C THR A 412 -7.28 1.11 -7.00
N ALA A 413 -6.24 1.80 -6.51
CA ALA A 413 -6.14 3.25 -6.63
C ALA A 413 -6.17 3.70 -8.10
N GLY A 414 -5.41 3.02 -8.97
CA GLY A 414 -5.40 3.31 -10.41
C GLY A 414 -6.77 3.16 -11.08
N VAL A 415 -7.57 2.21 -10.60
CA VAL A 415 -8.95 1.99 -11.08
C VAL A 415 -9.91 3.03 -10.48
N MET A 416 -9.93 3.17 -9.17
CA MET A 416 -10.96 3.96 -8.47
C MET A 416 -10.81 5.47 -8.66
N MET A 417 -9.57 6.00 -8.72
CA MET A 417 -9.37 7.45 -8.82
C MET A 417 -10.04 8.08 -10.05
N PRO A 418 -9.81 7.62 -11.30
CA PRO A 418 -10.47 8.20 -12.46
C PRO A 418 -11.99 8.03 -12.42
N LEU A 419 -12.49 6.90 -11.86
CA LEU A 419 -13.92 6.63 -11.73
C LEU A 419 -14.59 7.62 -10.79
N VAL A 420 -14.01 7.82 -9.60
CA VAL A 420 -14.52 8.74 -8.59
C VAL A 420 -14.43 10.19 -9.05
N ILE A 421 -13.29 10.61 -9.59
CA ILE A 421 -13.11 11.97 -10.14
C ILE A 421 -14.20 12.27 -11.17
N LYS A 422 -14.44 11.33 -12.10
CA LYS A 422 -15.45 11.54 -13.15
C LYS A 422 -16.88 11.59 -12.60
N ALA A 423 -17.21 10.69 -11.67
CA ALA A 423 -18.54 10.62 -11.08
C ALA A 423 -18.92 11.93 -10.36
N PHE A 424 -17.99 12.49 -9.62
CA PHE A 424 -18.24 13.67 -8.78
C PHE A 424 -17.90 15.01 -9.45
N SER A 425 -17.10 15.03 -10.52
CA SER A 425 -16.79 16.25 -11.27
C SER A 425 -18.01 16.86 -11.98
N SER A 426 -19.01 16.06 -12.27
CA SER A 426 -20.27 16.51 -12.85
C SER A 426 -21.31 17.01 -11.82
N TRP A 427 -21.01 16.86 -10.53
CA TRP A 427 -21.92 17.18 -9.44
C TRP A 427 -21.50 18.48 -8.73
N GLY A 428 -21.92 19.61 -9.27
CA GLY A 428 -21.74 20.93 -8.64
C GLY A 428 -20.34 21.55 -8.76
N GLY A 429 -19.46 20.99 -9.58
CA GLY A 429 -18.12 21.50 -9.83
C GLY A 429 -17.04 20.87 -8.94
N LEU A 430 -15.78 20.91 -9.44
CA LEU A 430 -14.60 20.40 -8.76
C LEU A 430 -14.30 21.09 -7.41
N GLU A 431 -14.91 22.26 -7.19
CA GLU A 431 -14.53 23.11 -6.07
C GLU A 431 -14.96 22.59 -4.69
N HIS A 432 -16.02 21.78 -4.59
CA HIS A 432 -16.56 21.44 -3.26
C HIS A 432 -16.88 19.96 -3.01
N GLY A 433 -17.15 19.13 -4.03
CA GLY A 433 -17.61 17.75 -3.83
C GLY A 433 -16.59 16.68 -4.21
N ALA A 434 -16.06 16.72 -5.44
CA ALA A 434 -15.19 15.66 -5.98
C ALA A 434 -13.91 15.45 -5.18
N VAL A 435 -13.33 16.51 -4.63
CA VAL A 435 -12.08 16.46 -3.87
C VAL A 435 -12.25 15.62 -2.59
N ALA A 436 -13.34 15.83 -1.85
CA ALA A 436 -13.62 15.03 -0.65
C ALA A 436 -13.72 13.53 -0.97
N PHE A 437 -14.37 13.18 -2.08
CA PHE A 437 -14.53 11.79 -2.50
C PHE A 437 -13.24 11.14 -2.99
N ILE A 438 -12.27 11.90 -3.48
CA ILE A 438 -10.92 11.40 -3.77
C ILE A 438 -10.21 11.01 -2.46
N TRP A 439 -10.32 11.85 -1.41
CA TRP A 439 -9.80 11.53 -0.07
C TRP A 439 -10.46 10.28 0.51
N ILE A 440 -11.79 10.17 0.40
CA ILE A 440 -12.57 9.02 0.88
C ILE A 440 -12.12 7.74 0.18
N ALA A 441 -12.03 7.76 -1.15
CA ALA A 441 -11.58 6.62 -1.93
C ALA A 441 -10.15 6.22 -1.56
N GLY A 442 -9.22 7.20 -1.52
CA GLY A 442 -7.82 6.96 -1.18
C GLY A 442 -7.62 6.35 0.20
N ALA A 443 -8.36 6.83 1.22
CA ALA A 443 -8.33 6.25 2.56
C ALA A 443 -8.86 4.82 2.59
N SER A 444 -9.97 4.56 1.90
CA SER A 444 -10.69 3.28 1.93
C SER A 444 -9.91 2.11 1.32
N LEU A 445 -8.91 2.39 0.49
CA LEU A 445 -8.06 1.37 -0.14
C LEU A 445 -7.16 0.63 0.86
N SER A 446 -6.82 1.25 1.99
CA SER A 446 -5.87 0.71 2.98
C SER A 446 -6.46 -0.31 3.94
N PHE A 447 -7.74 -0.66 3.80
CA PHE A 447 -8.46 -1.56 4.73
C PHE A 447 -8.67 -2.97 4.18
N SER A 448 -7.81 -3.41 3.31
CA SER A 448 -7.81 -4.74 2.73
C SER A 448 -7.06 -5.71 3.62
N TYR A 449 -7.78 -6.46 4.45
CA TYR A 449 -7.21 -7.35 5.47
C TYR A 449 -7.47 -8.83 5.23
N ALA A 450 -8.43 -9.18 4.37
CA ALA A 450 -8.97 -10.53 4.32
C ALA A 450 -8.10 -11.49 3.51
N THR A 451 -7.40 -11.04 2.49
CA THR A 451 -6.67 -11.92 1.57
C THR A 451 -5.16 -11.67 1.58
N ALA A 452 -4.38 -12.70 1.37
CA ALA A 452 -2.93 -12.59 1.27
C ALA A 452 -2.47 -11.80 0.02
N SER A 453 -3.32 -11.69 -1.00
CA SER A 453 -3.04 -10.95 -2.24
C SER A 453 -3.27 -9.45 -2.13
N ALA A 454 -4.01 -8.98 -1.12
CA ALA A 454 -4.41 -7.58 -1.00
C ALA A 454 -3.21 -6.63 -0.80
N THR A 455 -2.21 -7.04 -0.03
CA THR A 455 -0.96 -6.29 0.11
C THR A 455 0.26 -7.21 0.12
N GLY A 456 1.43 -6.70 -0.30
CA GLY A 456 2.67 -7.47 -0.23
C GLY A 456 3.03 -7.91 1.20
N ALA A 457 2.69 -7.11 2.22
CA ALA A 457 2.92 -7.46 3.61
C ALA A 457 2.11 -8.70 4.04
N GLN A 458 0.86 -8.81 3.59
CA GLN A 458 0.00 -9.98 3.86
C GLN A 458 0.52 -11.24 3.17
N GLY A 459 0.96 -11.12 1.92
CA GLY A 459 1.61 -12.22 1.20
C GLY A 459 2.86 -12.74 1.93
N ILE A 460 3.69 -11.82 2.43
CA ILE A 460 4.90 -12.16 3.18
C ILE A 460 4.56 -12.93 4.46
N VAL A 461 3.65 -12.43 5.29
CA VAL A 461 3.31 -13.12 6.55
C VAL A 461 2.59 -14.45 6.32
N ALA A 462 1.83 -14.57 5.24
CA ALA A 462 1.25 -15.84 4.79
C ALA A 462 2.33 -16.87 4.46
N GLY A 463 3.39 -16.46 3.76
CA GLY A 463 4.56 -17.29 3.47
C GLY A 463 5.34 -17.73 4.73
N TYR A 464 5.24 -16.98 5.82
CA TYR A 464 5.83 -17.34 7.12
C TYR A 464 4.90 -18.16 8.04
N GLY A 465 3.69 -18.49 7.61
CA GLY A 465 2.77 -19.36 8.34
C GLY A 465 1.65 -18.63 9.10
N ALA A 466 1.26 -17.45 8.66
CA ALA A 466 0.02 -16.84 9.11
C ALA A 466 -1.19 -17.67 8.62
N ASN A 467 -2.15 -17.97 9.51
CA ASN A 467 -3.32 -18.75 9.15
C ASN A 467 -4.28 -17.94 8.27
N LEU A 468 -4.42 -18.36 7.00
CA LEU A 468 -5.22 -17.65 6.00
C LEU A 468 -6.70 -17.62 6.32
N GLN A 469 -7.25 -18.70 6.89
CA GLN A 469 -8.66 -18.74 7.28
C GLN A 469 -8.92 -17.72 8.41
N ARG A 470 -8.01 -17.65 9.38
CA ARG A 470 -8.08 -16.68 10.47
C ARG A 470 -7.93 -15.25 9.96
N MET A 471 -6.96 -15.02 9.05
CA MET A 471 -6.80 -13.75 8.36
C MET A 471 -8.08 -13.34 7.62
N PHE A 472 -8.71 -14.25 6.89
CA PHE A 472 -9.93 -13.99 6.16
C PHE A 472 -11.09 -13.61 7.09
N VAL A 473 -11.41 -14.45 8.08
CA VAL A 473 -12.56 -14.22 8.97
C VAL A 473 -12.42 -12.90 9.75
N TYR A 474 -11.30 -12.71 10.44
CA TYR A 474 -11.09 -11.47 11.20
C TYR A 474 -10.77 -10.27 10.30
N GLY A 475 -10.23 -10.51 9.10
CA GLY A 475 -10.01 -9.49 8.09
C GLY A 475 -11.30 -8.88 7.57
N ILE A 476 -12.35 -9.70 7.36
CA ILE A 476 -13.69 -9.19 7.02
C ILE A 476 -14.26 -8.35 8.17
N ILE A 477 -14.16 -8.85 9.41
CA ILE A 477 -14.64 -8.10 10.60
C ILE A 477 -13.89 -6.75 10.71
N GLY A 478 -12.55 -6.77 10.61
CA GLY A 478 -11.73 -5.56 10.63
C GLY A 478 -12.04 -4.61 9.48
N GLY A 479 -12.27 -5.13 8.28
CA GLY A 479 -12.70 -4.37 7.11
C GLY A 479 -14.02 -3.65 7.35
N VAL A 480 -15.03 -4.34 7.88
CA VAL A 480 -16.34 -3.74 8.23
C VAL A 480 -16.17 -2.65 9.28
N ILE A 481 -15.39 -2.89 10.34
CA ILE A 481 -15.10 -1.87 11.36
C ILE A 481 -14.46 -0.62 10.73
N SER A 482 -13.45 -0.82 9.89
CA SER A 482 -12.74 0.28 9.22
C SER A 482 -13.65 1.06 8.26
N ILE A 483 -14.50 0.36 7.50
CA ILE A 483 -15.51 0.97 6.62
C ILE A 483 -16.48 1.84 7.42
N VAL A 484 -17.05 1.31 8.50
CA VAL A 484 -18.01 2.06 9.35
C VAL A 484 -17.35 3.30 9.93
N ILE A 485 -16.13 3.18 10.48
CA ILE A 485 -15.38 4.32 11.02
C ILE A 485 -15.12 5.36 9.93
N THR A 486 -14.73 4.94 8.72
CA THR A 486 -14.44 5.84 7.61
C THR A 486 -15.70 6.58 7.15
N ILE A 487 -16.83 5.88 7.01
CA ILE A 487 -18.10 6.51 6.65
C ILE A 487 -18.50 7.54 7.72
N LEU A 488 -18.47 7.18 8.99
CA LEU A 488 -18.82 8.09 10.08
C LEU A 488 -17.84 9.28 10.15
N TYR A 489 -16.56 9.05 10.00
CA TYR A 489 -15.54 10.09 10.03
C TYR A 489 -15.73 11.11 8.92
N PHE A 490 -15.88 10.68 7.67
CA PHE A 490 -16.08 11.59 6.56
C PHE A 490 -17.49 12.22 6.56
N TRP A 491 -18.51 11.49 7.00
CA TRP A 491 -19.82 12.10 7.18
C TRP A 491 -19.80 13.23 8.21
N VAL A 492 -19.18 13.02 9.35
CA VAL A 492 -19.05 14.07 10.38
C VAL A 492 -18.19 15.23 9.89
N THR A 493 -17.03 14.96 9.34
CA THR A 493 -16.07 16.01 8.95
C THR A 493 -16.52 16.82 7.72
N VAL A 494 -17.04 16.15 6.70
CA VAL A 494 -17.38 16.76 5.42
C VAL A 494 -18.84 17.23 5.39
N ALA A 495 -19.81 16.36 5.73
CA ALA A 495 -21.21 16.64 5.57
C ALA A 495 -21.81 17.43 6.76
N VAL A 496 -21.42 17.11 8.01
CA VAL A 496 -21.97 17.76 9.21
C VAL A 496 -21.18 19.01 9.57
N LEU A 497 -19.87 18.89 9.77
CA LEU A 497 -19.02 20.01 10.20
C LEU A 497 -18.63 20.93 9.04
N LYS A 498 -18.82 20.47 7.79
CA LYS A 498 -18.48 21.21 6.55
C LYS A 498 -17.06 21.78 6.61
N LEU A 499 -16.11 20.95 7.06
CA LEU A 499 -14.72 21.37 7.18
C LEU A 499 -14.13 21.56 5.78
N ASP A 500 -13.76 22.77 5.44
CA ASP A 500 -13.00 23.10 4.22
C ASP A 500 -11.64 22.39 4.16
N PHE A 501 -11.28 21.76 5.26
CA PHE A 501 -10.07 20.95 5.44
C PHE A 501 -9.88 19.84 4.38
N TYR A 502 -10.98 19.30 3.82
CA TYR A 502 -10.93 18.30 2.74
C TYR A 502 -10.99 18.93 1.35
N LEU A 503 -11.14 20.23 1.26
CA LEU A 503 -10.96 20.95 0.02
C LEU A 503 -9.47 21.19 -0.21
N LEU A 504 -9.07 21.34 -1.47
CA LEU A 504 -7.71 21.79 -1.75
C LEU A 504 -7.58 23.23 -1.24
N PRO A 505 -6.45 23.59 -0.60
CA PRO A 505 -6.21 24.99 -0.30
C PRO A 505 -6.28 25.80 -1.60
N PRO A 506 -6.79 27.04 -1.56
CA PRO A 506 -6.85 27.87 -2.74
C PRO A 506 -5.45 27.93 -3.34
N SER A 507 -5.34 27.66 -4.64
CA SER A 507 -4.08 27.78 -5.38
C SER A 507 -3.49 29.15 -5.08
N GLY A 508 -2.46 29.20 -4.26
CA GLY A 508 -1.75 30.44 -4.00
C GLY A 508 -1.33 31.03 -5.36
N GLY A 509 -1.89 32.15 -5.70
CA GLY A 509 -1.67 32.87 -6.94
C GLY A 509 -0.19 33.25 -7.16
#